data_914272d09d0a386e244adc55f38aa93e
#
_entry.id   914272d09d0a386e244adc55f38aa93e
#
_cell.length_a   1.000
_cell.length_b   1.000
_cell.length_c   1.000
_cell.angle_alpha   90.00
_cell.angle_beta   90.00
_cell.angle_gamma   90.00
#
_symmetry.space_group_name_H-M   'P 1'
#
loop_
_entity.id
_entity.type
_entity.pdbx_description
1 polymer ?
#
loop_
_entity_poly.entity_id
_entity_poly.type
_entity_poly.pdbx_seq_one_letter_code
_entity_poly.pdbx_strand_id
1 'polypeptide(L)'
;MHAYGKIYSIVEKLHYKKILKSPLLLALNPIHKKVPVLVHNGKTILESQVILEYIDETWKHNPLLPQDPYERSKARFLAKLVDEQIITAGFVSMARADEKGREVLAEQTRELIMNLEKELVGKDFFGGKTVGFLDLVAGSVIPFCLERGWEGIGLEVISEEKFPEYKRWVKNLQKVDFVKDCIPPKEKHVEHMNHMGQIIRSA
;
A
#
# COMPACT_ATOMS: atom_id res chain seq x y z
N MET A 1 0.51 17.16 -10.76
CA MET A 1 0.04 17.02 -9.36
C MET A 1 -1.41 16.58 -9.20
N HIS A 2 -2.37 17.04 -10.04
CA HIS A 2 -3.81 16.72 -9.88
C HIS A 2 -4.23 15.26 -10.20
N ALA A 3 -3.52 14.53 -11.02
CA ALA A 3 -3.93 13.18 -11.44
C ALA A 3 -3.74 12.13 -10.34
N TYR A 4 -2.63 12.16 -9.60
CA TYR A 4 -2.34 11.20 -8.55
C TYR A 4 -3.27 11.33 -7.33
N GLY A 5 -3.61 12.55 -6.91
CA GLY A 5 -4.55 12.79 -5.82
C GLY A 5 -5.96 12.28 -6.11
N LYS A 6 -6.42 12.33 -7.38
CA LYS A 6 -7.74 11.79 -7.77
C LYS A 6 -7.81 10.27 -7.74
N ILE A 7 -6.70 9.56 -8.03
CA ILE A 7 -6.65 8.09 -7.99
C ILE A 7 -6.80 7.59 -6.56
N TYR A 8 -6.10 8.19 -5.59
CA TYR A 8 -6.25 7.85 -4.17
C TYR A 8 -7.66 8.12 -3.65
N SER A 9 -8.27 9.26 -4.00
CA SER A 9 -9.62 9.62 -3.56
C SER A 9 -10.72 8.67 -4.08
N ILE A 10 -10.52 8.03 -5.21
CA ILE A 10 -11.44 7.02 -5.76
C ILE A 10 -11.32 5.70 -5.00
N VAL A 11 -10.12 5.30 -4.63
CA VAL A 11 -9.87 4.07 -3.84
C VAL A 11 -10.49 4.17 -2.45
N GLU A 12 -10.37 5.31 -1.78
CA GLU A 12 -10.91 5.55 -0.43
C GLU A 12 -12.44 5.48 -0.37
N LYS A 13 -13.13 6.12 -1.32
CA LYS A 13 -14.60 6.11 -1.37
C LYS A 13 -15.19 4.73 -1.63
N LEU A 14 -14.43 3.82 -2.17
CA LEU A 14 -14.87 2.47 -2.53
C LEU A 14 -14.63 1.44 -1.40
N HIS A 15 -13.73 1.68 -0.43
CA HIS A 15 -13.46 0.76 0.67
C HIS A 15 -14.52 0.77 1.79
N TYR A 16 -15.25 1.87 1.97
CA TYR A 16 -16.21 2.04 3.08
C TYR A 16 -17.63 1.54 2.81
N LYS A 17 -17.99 1.16 1.60
CA LYS A 17 -19.27 0.51 1.34
C LYS A 17 -19.01 -0.96 1.07
N LYS A 18 -19.78 -1.84 1.73
CA LYS A 18 -19.98 -3.26 1.37
C LYS A 18 -20.29 -3.27 -0.13
N ILE A 19 -19.24 -3.34 -0.96
CA ILE A 19 -19.39 -3.18 -2.41
C ILE A 19 -19.92 -4.50 -2.93
N LEU A 20 -21.23 -4.61 -2.95
CA LEU A 20 -21.87 -5.38 -4.00
C LEU A 20 -21.21 -4.92 -5.29
N LYS A 21 -20.52 -5.82 -5.98
CA LYS A 21 -19.79 -5.54 -7.23
C LYS A 21 -20.73 -4.77 -8.14
N SER A 22 -20.50 -3.46 -8.29
CA SER A 22 -21.43 -2.63 -9.07
C SER A 22 -21.47 -3.12 -10.51
N PRO A 23 -22.60 -3.01 -11.24
CA PRO A 23 -22.67 -3.36 -12.65
C PRO A 23 -21.56 -2.70 -13.48
N LEU A 24 -21.22 -1.45 -13.15
CA LEU A 24 -20.12 -0.73 -13.80
C LEU A 24 -18.76 -1.41 -13.55
N LEU A 25 -18.46 -1.82 -12.31
CA LEU A 25 -17.21 -2.53 -12.01
C LEU A 25 -17.15 -3.87 -12.75
N LEU A 26 -18.26 -4.61 -12.80
CA LEU A 26 -18.33 -5.89 -13.50
C LEU A 26 -18.15 -5.73 -15.02
N ALA A 27 -18.66 -4.65 -15.59
CA ALA A 27 -18.48 -4.31 -17.00
C ALA A 27 -17.04 -3.90 -17.32
N LEU A 28 -16.41 -3.05 -16.46
CA LEU A 28 -15.06 -2.54 -16.69
C LEU A 28 -13.95 -3.54 -16.31
N ASN A 29 -14.18 -4.41 -15.32
CA ASN A 29 -13.23 -5.43 -14.88
C ASN A 29 -13.91 -6.79 -14.73
N PRO A 30 -14.29 -7.47 -15.82
CA PRO A 30 -14.98 -8.76 -15.75
C PRO A 30 -14.09 -9.90 -15.23
N ILE A 31 -12.77 -9.78 -15.35
CA ILE A 31 -11.80 -10.81 -14.98
C ILE A 31 -11.63 -10.85 -13.46
N HIS A 32 -11.08 -9.79 -12.87
CA HIS A 32 -10.75 -9.75 -11.43
C HIS A 32 -11.89 -9.19 -10.59
N LYS A 33 -12.77 -8.36 -11.17
CA LYS A 33 -13.90 -7.74 -10.48
C LYS A 33 -13.47 -6.96 -9.23
N LYS A 34 -12.29 -6.32 -9.32
CA LYS A 34 -11.65 -5.57 -8.24
C LYS A 34 -11.35 -4.14 -8.67
N VAL A 35 -11.22 -3.26 -7.71
CA VAL A 35 -10.68 -1.90 -7.85
C VAL A 35 -9.18 -1.92 -7.48
N PRO A 36 -8.40 -0.93 -7.98
CA PRO A 36 -8.77 0.19 -8.83
C PRO A 36 -9.00 -0.17 -10.30
N VAL A 37 -9.73 0.68 -10.99
CA VAL A 37 -9.92 0.64 -12.44
C VAL A 37 -9.72 2.05 -12.98
N LEU A 38 -8.79 2.25 -13.92
CA LEU A 38 -8.60 3.49 -14.64
C LEU A 38 -9.26 3.39 -16.02
N VAL A 39 -10.07 4.39 -16.39
CA VAL A 39 -10.57 4.56 -17.75
C VAL A 39 -9.95 5.80 -18.36
N HIS A 40 -9.19 5.64 -19.44
CA HIS A 40 -8.55 6.74 -20.15
C HIS A 40 -8.84 6.61 -21.65
N ASN A 41 -9.46 7.65 -22.25
CA ASN A 41 -9.88 7.66 -23.66
C ASN A 41 -10.68 6.42 -24.06
N GLY A 42 -11.65 6.01 -23.23
CA GLY A 42 -12.50 4.85 -23.45
C GLY A 42 -11.80 3.48 -23.26
N LYS A 43 -10.52 3.44 -22.93
CA LYS A 43 -9.75 2.20 -22.66
C LYS A 43 -9.64 1.96 -21.18
N THR A 44 -9.87 0.71 -20.76
CA THR A 44 -9.79 0.29 -19.37
C THR A 44 -8.40 -0.25 -19.05
N ILE A 45 -7.78 0.28 -18.01
CA ILE A 45 -6.50 -0.17 -17.45
C ILE A 45 -6.80 -0.74 -16.06
N LEU A 46 -6.30 -1.95 -15.79
CA LEU A 46 -6.54 -2.71 -14.58
C LEU A 46 -5.22 -2.94 -13.84
N GLU A 47 -5.30 -3.36 -12.58
CA GLU A 47 -4.19 -3.60 -11.65
C GLU A 47 -3.48 -2.31 -11.22
N SER A 48 -3.38 -2.09 -9.90
CA SER A 48 -2.88 -0.83 -9.34
C SER A 48 -1.48 -0.47 -9.81
N GLN A 49 -0.57 -1.43 -9.87
CA GLN A 49 0.80 -1.20 -10.31
C GLN A 49 0.88 -0.93 -11.82
N VAL A 50 0.08 -1.65 -12.63
CA VAL A 50 -0.03 -1.40 -14.07
C VAL A 50 -0.61 -0.01 -14.35
N ILE A 51 -1.61 0.41 -13.56
CA ILE A 51 -2.18 1.76 -13.64
C ILE A 51 -1.13 2.83 -13.33
N LEU A 52 -0.31 2.63 -12.29
CA LEU A 52 0.77 3.56 -11.94
C LEU A 52 1.82 3.66 -13.07
N GLU A 53 2.25 2.54 -13.64
CA GLU A 53 3.18 2.55 -14.78
C GLU A 53 2.57 3.20 -16.02
N TYR A 54 1.31 2.90 -16.33
CA TYR A 54 0.60 3.55 -17.43
C TYR A 54 0.55 5.07 -17.28
N ILE A 55 0.30 5.55 -16.05
CA ILE A 55 0.30 6.98 -15.74
C ILE A 55 1.69 7.57 -15.92
N ASP A 56 2.72 6.90 -15.42
CA ASP A 56 4.11 7.32 -15.51
C ASP A 56 4.59 7.43 -16.97
N GLU A 57 4.22 6.46 -17.80
CA GLU A 57 4.55 6.45 -19.23
C GLU A 57 3.75 7.49 -20.05
N THR A 58 2.51 7.76 -19.63
CA THR A 58 1.62 8.70 -20.36
C THR A 58 1.93 10.16 -20.03
N TRP A 59 2.25 10.48 -18.76
CA TRP A 59 2.50 11.84 -18.27
C TRP A 59 3.92 11.98 -17.71
N LYS A 60 4.90 12.25 -18.59
CA LYS A 60 6.34 12.18 -18.31
C LYS A 60 6.93 13.34 -17.47
N HIS A 61 6.11 14.23 -16.91
CA HIS A 61 6.63 15.44 -16.23
C HIS A 61 7.33 15.15 -14.89
N ASN A 62 6.92 14.11 -14.18
CA ASN A 62 7.53 13.71 -12.92
C ASN A 62 7.61 12.18 -12.89
N PRO A 63 8.65 11.57 -13.44
CA PRO A 63 8.75 10.11 -13.54
C PRO A 63 8.78 9.47 -12.17
N LEU A 64 7.96 8.43 -12.00
CA LEU A 64 7.89 7.64 -10.78
C LEU A 64 8.96 6.54 -10.76
N LEU A 65 9.20 5.93 -11.92
CA LEU A 65 10.20 4.87 -12.06
C LEU A 65 11.57 5.46 -12.41
N PRO A 66 12.66 4.91 -11.86
CA PRO A 66 14.01 5.30 -12.21
C PRO A 66 14.30 5.21 -13.71
N GLN A 67 15.14 6.10 -14.22
CA GLN A 67 15.62 6.08 -15.61
C GLN A 67 16.55 4.89 -15.87
N ASP A 68 17.41 4.56 -14.88
CA ASP A 68 18.31 3.42 -14.96
C ASP A 68 17.54 2.11 -14.99
N PRO A 69 17.79 1.20 -15.94
CA PRO A 69 17.06 -0.06 -16.08
C PRO A 69 17.21 -1.00 -14.87
N TYR A 70 18.39 -1.00 -14.23
CA TYR A 70 18.63 -1.85 -13.07
C TYR A 70 17.84 -1.34 -11.85
N GLU A 71 17.93 -0.06 -11.54
CA GLU A 71 17.18 0.55 -10.44
C GLU A 71 15.66 0.44 -10.67
N ARG A 72 15.21 0.55 -11.93
CA ARG A 72 13.81 0.34 -12.31
C ARG A 72 13.38 -1.11 -12.05
N SER A 73 14.22 -2.08 -12.40
CA SER A 73 13.93 -3.49 -12.14
C SER A 73 13.82 -3.80 -10.66
N LYS A 74 14.71 -3.18 -9.86
CA LYS A 74 14.72 -3.29 -8.40
C LYS A 74 13.47 -2.68 -7.76
N ALA A 75 13.05 -1.49 -8.22
CA ALA A 75 11.81 -0.88 -7.74
C ALA A 75 10.59 -1.77 -8.01
N ARG A 76 10.50 -2.38 -9.20
CA ARG A 76 9.43 -3.33 -9.55
C ARG A 76 9.51 -4.61 -8.73
N PHE A 77 10.69 -5.15 -8.49
CA PHE A 77 10.89 -6.34 -7.66
C PHE A 77 10.39 -6.09 -6.22
N LEU A 78 10.78 -4.97 -5.62
CA LEU A 78 10.35 -4.62 -4.26
C LEU A 78 8.85 -4.32 -4.19
N ALA A 79 8.27 -3.69 -5.21
CA ALA A 79 6.83 -3.48 -5.30
C ALA A 79 6.06 -4.82 -5.37
N LYS A 80 6.58 -5.79 -6.13
CA LYS A 80 6.03 -7.15 -6.18
C LYS A 80 6.16 -7.87 -4.85
N LEU A 81 7.29 -7.72 -4.13
CA LEU A 81 7.49 -8.26 -2.79
C LEU A 81 6.42 -7.72 -1.81
N VAL A 82 6.14 -6.41 -1.86
CA VAL A 82 5.09 -5.78 -1.05
C VAL A 82 3.73 -6.39 -1.36
N ASP A 83 3.37 -6.47 -2.63
CA ASP A 83 2.04 -6.90 -3.08
C ASP A 83 1.80 -8.40 -2.81
N GLU A 84 2.73 -9.27 -3.19
CA GLU A 84 2.55 -10.72 -3.11
C GLU A 84 2.84 -11.30 -1.72
N GLN A 85 3.77 -10.73 -0.97
CA GLN A 85 4.21 -11.32 0.29
C GLN A 85 3.77 -10.51 1.52
N ILE A 86 4.05 -9.21 1.57
CA ILE A 86 3.73 -8.40 2.75
C ILE A 86 2.21 -8.24 2.91
N ILE A 87 1.48 -7.98 1.83
CA ILE A 87 0.02 -7.86 1.88
C ILE A 87 -0.63 -9.21 2.19
N THR A 88 -0.14 -10.29 1.58
CA THR A 88 -0.73 -11.63 1.74
C THR A 88 -0.50 -12.18 3.16
N ALA A 89 0.71 -12.03 3.72
CA ALA A 89 1.01 -12.39 5.10
C ALA A 89 0.37 -11.43 6.13
N GLY A 90 -0.12 -10.29 5.67
CA GLY A 90 -0.52 -9.15 6.46
C GLY A 90 -1.75 -9.36 7.35
N PHE A 91 -2.66 -8.38 7.36
CA PHE A 91 -3.71 -8.28 8.38
C PHE A 91 -4.64 -9.49 8.47
N VAL A 92 -5.11 -10.04 7.35
CA VAL A 92 -6.10 -11.15 7.36
C VAL A 92 -5.50 -12.43 7.95
N SER A 93 -4.28 -12.78 7.54
CA SER A 93 -3.60 -13.99 8.04
C SER A 93 -3.30 -13.86 9.53
N MET A 94 -2.78 -12.71 9.98
CA MET A 94 -2.52 -12.43 11.39
C MET A 94 -3.81 -12.37 12.23
N ALA A 95 -4.90 -11.82 11.70
CA ALA A 95 -6.17 -11.75 12.40
C ALA A 95 -6.78 -13.14 12.64
N ARG A 96 -6.56 -14.11 11.75
CA ARG A 96 -7.05 -15.50 11.87
C ARG A 96 -6.17 -16.38 12.72
N ALA A 97 -4.87 -16.10 12.79
CA ALA A 97 -3.91 -16.92 13.52
C ALA A 97 -4.13 -16.86 15.05
N ASP A 98 -3.78 -17.94 15.73
CA ASP A 98 -3.60 -17.94 17.18
C ASP A 98 -2.35 -17.11 17.57
N GLU A 99 -2.08 -16.99 18.86
CA GLU A 99 -0.98 -16.18 19.38
C GLU A 99 0.39 -16.62 18.81
N LYS A 100 0.65 -17.92 18.79
CA LYS A 100 1.90 -18.48 18.25
C LYS A 100 2.02 -18.27 16.75
N GLY A 101 0.95 -18.47 16.01
CA GLY A 101 0.90 -18.22 14.57
C GLY A 101 1.09 -16.75 14.22
N ARG A 102 0.56 -15.82 15.02
CA ARG A 102 0.78 -14.39 14.86
C ARG A 102 2.24 -14.00 14.99
N GLU A 103 2.95 -14.54 16.00
CA GLU A 103 4.38 -14.25 16.19
C GLU A 103 5.21 -14.74 14.99
N VAL A 104 4.93 -15.94 14.49
CA VAL A 104 5.60 -16.47 13.28
C VAL A 104 5.34 -15.56 12.07
N LEU A 105 4.09 -15.17 11.83
CA LEU A 105 3.73 -14.27 10.72
C LEU A 105 4.34 -12.87 10.88
N ALA A 106 4.41 -12.36 12.12
CA ALA A 106 5.02 -11.08 12.41
C ALA A 106 6.53 -11.11 12.12
N GLU A 107 7.23 -12.19 12.51
CA GLU A 107 8.67 -12.32 12.23
C GLU A 107 8.94 -12.45 10.72
N GLN A 108 8.18 -13.26 10.00
CA GLN A 108 8.27 -13.33 8.54
C GLN A 108 8.04 -11.95 7.88
N THR A 109 7.05 -11.20 8.39
CA THR A 109 6.78 -9.85 7.88
C THR A 109 7.93 -8.89 8.18
N ARG A 110 8.55 -8.96 9.36
CA ARG A 110 9.73 -8.17 9.73
C ARG A 110 10.91 -8.45 8.80
N GLU A 111 11.18 -9.72 8.47
CA GLU A 111 12.23 -10.10 7.52
C GLU A 111 11.99 -9.48 6.13
N LEU A 112 10.75 -9.48 5.66
CA LEU A 112 10.40 -8.87 4.38
C LEU A 112 10.57 -7.34 4.41
N ILE A 113 10.11 -6.69 5.49
CA ILE A 113 10.23 -5.23 5.66
C ILE A 113 11.68 -4.81 5.82
N MET A 114 12.57 -5.67 6.33
CA MET A 114 14.01 -5.40 6.43
C MET A 114 14.64 -5.13 5.05
N ASN A 115 14.08 -5.67 3.96
CA ASN A 115 14.56 -5.33 2.61
C ASN A 115 14.20 -3.88 2.23
N LEU A 116 13.04 -3.39 2.67
CA LEU A 116 12.65 -2.00 2.47
C LEU A 116 13.48 -1.05 3.36
N GLU A 117 13.73 -1.45 4.61
CA GLU A 117 14.59 -0.73 5.56
C GLU A 117 15.98 -0.46 4.96
N LYS A 118 16.64 -1.52 4.45
CA LYS A 118 17.97 -1.42 3.82
C LYS A 118 17.98 -0.50 2.60
N GLU A 119 16.91 -0.51 1.81
CA GLU A 119 16.80 0.31 0.60
C GLU A 119 16.61 1.80 0.91
N LEU A 120 16.09 2.13 2.09
CA LEU A 120 15.86 3.51 2.54
C LEU A 120 17.10 4.18 3.15
N VAL A 121 18.18 3.45 3.40
CA VAL A 121 19.39 4.02 3.99
C VAL A 121 19.91 5.17 3.13
N GLY A 122 20.03 6.36 3.74
CA GLY A 122 20.50 7.59 3.06
C GLY A 122 19.52 8.23 2.08
N LYS A 123 18.27 7.76 1.99
CA LYS A 123 17.24 8.30 1.09
C LYS A 123 16.06 8.87 1.87
N ASP A 124 15.49 9.96 1.38
CA ASP A 124 14.25 10.52 1.96
C ASP A 124 13.02 9.71 1.56
N PHE A 125 13.04 9.14 0.35
CA PHE A 125 12.04 8.28 -0.27
C PHE A 125 12.72 7.17 -1.07
N PHE A 126 12.02 6.10 -1.42
CA PHE A 126 12.52 5.09 -2.37
C PHE A 126 12.90 5.70 -3.73
N GLY A 127 12.19 6.75 -4.16
CA GLY A 127 12.54 7.56 -5.32
C GLY A 127 13.73 8.51 -5.11
N GLY A 128 14.41 8.46 -3.97
CA GLY A 128 15.52 9.34 -3.61
C GLY A 128 15.06 10.61 -2.90
N LYS A 129 15.12 11.77 -3.57
CA LYS A 129 14.67 13.06 -3.00
C LYS A 129 13.18 13.33 -3.17
N THR A 130 12.51 12.61 -4.04
CA THR A 130 11.09 12.75 -4.36
C THR A 130 10.39 11.41 -4.27
N VAL A 131 9.07 11.46 -4.07
CA VAL A 131 8.22 10.26 -4.05
C VAL A 131 8.30 9.56 -5.41
N GLY A 132 8.64 8.28 -5.41
CA GLY A 132 8.72 7.43 -6.59
C GLY A 132 7.67 6.31 -6.59
N PHE A 133 7.81 5.37 -7.52
CA PHE A 133 6.89 4.26 -7.73
C PHE A 133 6.70 3.40 -6.48
N LEU A 134 7.82 2.96 -5.88
CA LEU A 134 7.77 2.11 -4.69
C LEU A 134 7.20 2.83 -3.47
N ASP A 135 7.41 4.16 -3.36
CA ASP A 135 6.79 4.97 -2.30
C ASP A 135 5.26 4.94 -2.38
N LEU A 136 4.70 4.97 -3.59
CA LEU A 136 3.25 4.88 -3.79
C LEU A 136 2.72 3.49 -3.49
N VAL A 137 3.42 2.44 -3.93
CA VAL A 137 3.00 1.04 -3.70
C VAL A 137 3.09 0.70 -2.21
N ALA A 138 4.26 0.85 -1.60
CA ALA A 138 4.49 0.49 -0.20
C ALA A 138 3.75 1.45 0.76
N GLY A 139 3.79 2.76 0.48
CA GLY A 139 3.22 3.80 1.32
C GLY A 139 1.70 3.76 1.40
N SER A 140 1.02 3.31 0.35
CA SER A 140 -0.44 3.17 0.38
C SER A 140 -0.92 2.02 1.26
N VAL A 141 -0.10 1.00 1.44
CA VAL A 141 -0.51 -0.26 2.08
C VAL A 141 0.10 -0.42 3.47
N ILE A 142 1.44 -0.33 3.61
CA ILE A 142 2.08 -0.76 4.85
C ILE A 142 1.74 0.19 6.01
N PRO A 143 2.13 1.50 6.00
CA PRO A 143 1.96 2.35 7.17
C PRO A 143 0.50 2.74 7.45
N PHE A 144 -0.30 2.90 6.41
CA PHE A 144 -1.65 3.45 6.55
C PHE A 144 -2.77 2.41 6.48
N CYS A 145 -2.44 1.14 6.23
CA CYS A 145 -3.40 0.05 6.24
C CYS A 145 -2.94 -1.09 7.16
N LEU A 146 -1.83 -1.76 6.83
CA LEU A 146 -1.39 -2.94 7.58
C LEU A 146 -0.95 -2.61 9.01
N GLU A 147 -0.11 -1.58 9.20
CA GLU A 147 0.39 -1.19 10.52
C GLU A 147 -0.77 -0.80 11.45
N ARG A 148 -1.75 -0.06 10.94
CA ARG A 148 -2.98 0.27 11.69
C ARG A 148 -3.87 -0.95 11.93
N GLY A 149 -3.88 -1.91 10.99
CA GLY A 149 -4.56 -3.18 11.16
C GLY A 149 -3.95 -4.02 12.28
N TRP A 150 -2.64 -4.10 12.31
CA TRP A 150 -1.91 -4.79 13.39
C TRP A 150 -2.15 -4.12 14.75
N GLU A 151 -2.06 -2.78 14.81
CA GLU A 151 -2.41 -2.01 16.02
C GLU A 151 -3.84 -2.32 16.48
N GLY A 152 -4.81 -2.40 15.54
CA GLY A 152 -6.20 -2.71 15.83
C GLY A 152 -6.43 -4.11 16.42
N ILE A 153 -5.53 -5.05 16.19
CA ILE A 153 -5.57 -6.40 16.79
C ILE A 153 -4.54 -6.59 17.93
N GLY A 154 -3.92 -5.50 18.38
CA GLY A 154 -2.99 -5.48 19.52
C GLY A 154 -1.58 -5.98 19.20
N LEU A 155 -1.13 -5.86 17.94
CA LEU A 155 0.21 -6.27 17.51
C LEU A 155 1.08 -5.07 17.13
N GLU A 156 2.33 -5.08 17.56
CA GLU A 156 3.39 -4.21 17.06
C GLU A 156 4.36 -5.02 16.19
N VAL A 157 4.23 -4.90 14.88
CA VAL A 157 5.09 -5.61 13.92
C VAL A 157 6.34 -4.78 13.60
N ILE A 158 6.21 -3.46 13.49
CA ILE A 158 7.27 -2.53 13.08
C ILE A 158 7.57 -1.55 14.21
N SER A 159 8.65 -1.77 14.96
CA SER A 159 9.13 -0.84 15.99
C SER A 159 10.13 0.18 15.43
N GLU A 160 10.23 1.36 16.05
CA GLU A 160 11.20 2.40 15.65
C GLU A 160 12.65 1.95 15.91
N GLU A 161 12.87 1.11 16.91
CA GLU A 161 14.19 0.57 17.24
C GLU A 161 14.75 -0.33 16.12
N LYS A 162 13.93 -1.22 15.57
CA LYS A 162 14.35 -2.17 14.51
C LYS A 162 14.30 -1.59 13.10
N PHE A 163 13.45 -0.59 12.87
CA PHE A 163 13.16 -0.02 11.54
C PHE A 163 13.19 1.52 11.54
N PRO A 164 14.32 2.14 11.91
CA PRO A 164 14.42 3.59 12.01
C PRO A 164 14.27 4.31 10.66
N GLU A 165 14.84 3.75 9.56
CA GLU A 165 14.75 4.34 8.23
C GLU A 165 13.31 4.27 7.69
N TYR A 166 12.62 3.15 7.89
CA TYR A 166 11.22 3.00 7.55
C TYR A 166 10.35 4.03 8.32
N LYS A 167 10.53 4.17 9.63
CA LYS A 167 9.77 5.15 10.44
C LYS A 167 10.08 6.60 10.03
N ARG A 168 11.33 6.90 9.66
CA ARG A 168 11.72 8.19 9.08
C ARG A 168 11.01 8.44 7.75
N TRP A 169 11.00 7.46 6.87
CA TRP A 169 10.31 7.49 5.59
C TRP A 169 8.79 7.74 5.76
N VAL A 170 8.13 7.04 6.67
CA VAL A 170 6.71 7.27 6.98
C VAL A 170 6.46 8.71 7.42
N LYS A 171 7.31 9.25 8.31
CA LYS A 171 7.25 10.66 8.73
C LYS A 171 7.44 11.63 7.54
N ASN A 172 8.27 11.28 6.57
CA ASN A 172 8.45 12.07 5.35
C ASN A 172 7.23 11.99 4.42
N LEU A 173 6.68 10.80 4.20
CA LEU A 173 5.43 10.63 3.42
C LEU A 173 4.28 11.45 4.00
N GLN A 174 4.14 11.50 5.32
CA GLN A 174 3.11 12.29 6.00
C GLN A 174 3.26 13.81 5.79
N LYS A 175 4.41 14.31 5.37
CA LYS A 175 4.63 15.72 5.04
C LYS A 175 4.25 16.07 3.60
N VAL A 176 4.06 15.07 2.74
CA VAL A 176 3.70 15.26 1.33
C VAL A 176 2.21 15.59 1.22
N ASP A 177 1.88 16.75 0.64
CA ASP A 177 0.50 17.28 0.66
C ASP A 177 -0.52 16.32 0.06
N PHE A 178 -0.26 15.74 -1.12
CA PHE A 178 -1.19 14.79 -1.72
C PHE A 178 -1.35 13.48 -0.93
N VAL A 179 -0.35 13.11 -0.11
CA VAL A 179 -0.43 11.95 0.80
C VAL A 179 -1.30 12.29 2.01
N LYS A 180 -1.13 13.47 2.61
CA LYS A 180 -1.96 13.94 3.74
C LYS A 180 -3.45 13.91 3.39
N ASP A 181 -3.79 14.38 2.18
CA ASP A 181 -5.17 14.45 1.71
C ASP A 181 -5.83 13.06 1.53
N CYS A 182 -5.01 12.01 1.47
CA CYS A 182 -5.45 10.64 1.24
C CYS A 182 -5.44 9.76 2.49
N ILE A 183 -4.77 10.19 3.57
CA ILE A 183 -4.67 9.39 4.80
C ILE A 183 -5.93 9.59 5.66
N PRO A 184 -6.70 8.52 5.95
CA PRO A 184 -7.84 8.64 6.86
C PRO A 184 -7.37 8.93 8.30
N PRO A 185 -8.22 9.56 9.14
CA PRO A 185 -7.93 9.77 10.57
C PRO A 185 -7.54 8.46 11.24
N LYS A 186 -6.40 8.47 11.97
CA LYS A 186 -5.79 7.25 12.51
C LYS A 186 -6.77 6.50 13.43
N GLU A 187 -7.37 7.20 14.37
CA GLU A 187 -8.22 6.60 15.40
C GLU A 187 -9.41 5.86 14.79
N LYS A 188 -10.11 6.51 13.87
CA LYS A 188 -11.25 5.91 13.17
C LYS A 188 -10.84 4.69 12.32
N HIS A 189 -9.66 4.75 11.72
CA HIS A 189 -9.18 3.63 10.91
C HIS A 189 -8.77 2.45 11.77
N VAL A 190 -8.05 2.66 12.86
CA VAL A 190 -7.68 1.61 13.83
C VAL A 190 -8.93 0.94 14.42
N GLU A 191 -9.93 1.73 14.82
CA GLU A 191 -11.22 1.21 15.31
C GLU A 191 -11.91 0.34 14.27
N HIS A 192 -11.97 0.81 13.02
CA HIS A 192 -12.50 0.02 11.90
C HIS A 192 -11.73 -1.29 11.69
N MET A 193 -10.40 -1.26 11.71
CA MET A 193 -9.55 -2.44 11.55
C MET A 193 -9.72 -3.44 12.71
N ASN A 194 -9.91 -2.95 13.95
CA ASN A 194 -10.24 -3.80 15.09
C ASN A 194 -11.58 -4.53 14.87
N HIS A 195 -12.60 -3.82 14.45
CA HIS A 195 -13.90 -4.41 14.13
C HIS A 195 -13.79 -5.46 13.01
N MET A 196 -13.06 -5.14 11.94
CA MET A 196 -12.78 -6.11 10.86
C MET A 196 -12.03 -7.34 11.36
N GLY A 197 -11.05 -7.16 12.25
CA GLY A 197 -10.33 -8.26 12.89
C GLY A 197 -11.24 -9.19 13.69
N GLN A 198 -12.24 -8.66 14.38
CA GLN A 198 -13.26 -9.43 15.11
C GLN A 198 -14.13 -10.25 14.14
N ILE A 199 -14.60 -9.64 13.05
CA ILE A 199 -15.39 -10.33 12.01
C ILE A 199 -14.57 -11.48 11.40
N ILE A 200 -13.31 -11.23 11.07
CA ILE A 200 -12.42 -12.23 10.44
C ILE A 200 -12.19 -13.43 11.38
N ARG A 201 -12.07 -13.20 12.68
CA ARG A 201 -11.90 -14.28 13.68
C ARG A 201 -13.18 -15.09 13.91
N SER A 202 -14.35 -14.49 13.70
CA SER A 202 -15.65 -15.16 13.90
C SER A 202 -16.16 -15.89 12.65
N ALA A 203 -15.50 -15.74 11.51
CA ALA A 203 -15.85 -16.37 10.23
C ALA A 203 -15.03 -17.63 9.95
#